data_efaeb89fe63f7beb8a4e610b2cdc0d81
#
_entry.id   efaeb89fe63f7beb8a4e610b2cdc0d81
#
_cell.length_a   1.000
_cell.length_b   1.000
_cell.length_c   1.000
_cell.angle_alpha   90.00
_cell.angle_beta   90.00
_cell.angle_gamma   90.00
#
_symmetry.space_group_name_H-M   'P 1'
#
loop_
_entity.id
_entity.type
_entity.pdbx_description
1 polymer ?
#
loop_
_entity_poly.entity_id
_entity_poly.type
_entity_poly.pdbx_seq_one_letter_code
_entity_poly.pdbx_strand_id
1 'polypeptide(L)'
;SKIIAQSKMKEKNNECGKELLCSKCRKRVLYHIFRRPAKTVIKDIEKRPLSKLLGFGELTITRYLDGQLPSVKYSNILFQVLRDEQKMKQYVESNSKEVSVVAVNKVKRAIEKCETEKKYNNSAEKIALYIISSGREITNLLLQKILYYVKAISEIFEGESFILEPCEAWKFGPVFPSVYEKYREFGKQEIKLNLSKDYISELLSEEEKTVTDFVMNTFGIYNAWFLKDLTHLEEPWIVARKGLAEDDASRNQMDEEIISNYFAKMNQMYDLKTAVGVEVYINHMKKEM
;
A
#
# COMPACT_ATOMS: atom_id res chain seq x y z
N SER A 1 -23.65 -13.20 -11.96
CA SER A 1 -22.94 -13.78 -13.13
C SER A 1 -21.39 -13.76 -13.01
N LYS A 2 -20.77 -12.93 -12.15
CA LYS A 2 -19.30 -12.94 -11.92
C LYS A 2 -18.84 -14.15 -11.11
N ILE A 3 -19.64 -14.63 -10.15
CA ILE A 3 -19.32 -15.80 -9.30
C ILE A 3 -19.36 -17.09 -10.09
N ILE A 4 -20.27 -17.22 -11.05
CA ILE A 4 -20.39 -18.39 -11.94
C ILE A 4 -19.20 -18.45 -12.92
N ALA A 5 -18.66 -17.31 -13.35
CA ALA A 5 -17.46 -17.24 -14.18
C ALA A 5 -16.19 -17.66 -13.40
N GLN A 6 -16.12 -17.36 -12.10
CA GLN A 6 -14.99 -17.77 -11.24
C GLN A 6 -15.02 -19.25 -10.88
N SER A 7 -16.20 -19.85 -10.66
CA SER A 7 -16.33 -21.30 -10.38
C SER A 7 -16.02 -22.13 -11.63
N LYS A 8 -16.52 -21.76 -12.79
CA LYS A 8 -16.17 -22.40 -14.07
C LYS A 8 -14.69 -22.22 -14.46
N MET A 9 -14.03 -21.20 -13.92
CA MET A 9 -12.59 -21.00 -14.08
C MET A 9 -11.76 -21.94 -13.20
N LYS A 10 -12.27 -22.35 -12.01
CA LYS A 10 -11.61 -23.33 -11.13
C LYS A 10 -11.70 -24.76 -11.66
N GLU A 11 -12.84 -25.15 -12.21
CA GLU A 11 -13.02 -26.51 -12.77
C GLU A 11 -12.21 -26.77 -14.05
N LYS A 12 -12.06 -25.75 -14.93
CA LYS A 12 -11.22 -25.89 -16.14
C LYS A 12 -9.71 -25.84 -15.88
N ASN A 13 -9.27 -25.48 -14.69
CA ASN A 13 -7.84 -25.51 -14.32
C ASN A 13 -7.33 -26.93 -13.94
N ASN A 14 -8.24 -27.91 -13.73
CA ASN A 14 -7.88 -29.28 -13.39
C ASN A 14 -7.58 -30.18 -14.60
N GLU A 15 -7.85 -29.74 -15.84
CA GLU A 15 -7.69 -30.57 -17.04
C GLU A 15 -6.27 -30.52 -17.65
N CYS A 16 -5.43 -29.57 -17.26
CA CYS A 16 -4.05 -29.51 -17.73
C CYS A 16 -3.11 -29.59 -16.53
N GLY A 17 -2.83 -30.74 -16.01
CA GLY A 17 -1.98 -31.00 -14.85
C GLY A 17 -0.82 -30.00 -14.59
N LYS A 18 0.15 -30.32 -13.80
CA LYS A 18 1.28 -29.43 -13.42
C LYS A 18 2.13 -28.91 -14.61
N GLU A 19 1.88 -29.35 -15.82
CA GLU A 19 2.59 -28.97 -17.06
C GLU A 19 1.66 -28.35 -18.12
N LEU A 20 2.12 -27.29 -18.76
CA LEU A 20 1.38 -26.56 -19.82
C LEU A 20 1.56 -27.25 -21.19
N LEU A 21 0.96 -28.42 -21.37
CA LEU A 21 1.18 -29.27 -22.54
C LEU A 21 0.43 -28.79 -23.80
N CYS A 22 -0.76 -28.20 -23.66
CA CYS A 22 -1.59 -27.83 -24.80
C CYS A 22 -1.35 -26.40 -25.30
N SER A 23 -1.58 -26.14 -26.60
CA SER A 23 -1.41 -24.85 -27.24
C SER A 23 -2.34 -23.77 -26.65
N LYS A 24 -3.55 -24.13 -26.21
CA LYS A 24 -4.53 -23.25 -25.60
C LYS A 24 -4.05 -22.72 -24.24
N CYS A 25 -3.46 -23.60 -23.40
CA CYS A 25 -2.90 -23.22 -22.11
C CYS A 25 -1.68 -22.31 -22.29
N ARG A 26 -0.80 -22.60 -23.25
CA ARG A 26 0.37 -21.77 -23.56
C ARG A 26 -0.02 -20.36 -24.08
N LYS A 27 -1.04 -20.24 -24.94
CA LYS A 27 -1.60 -18.95 -25.37
C LYS A 27 -2.17 -18.17 -24.18
N ARG A 28 -2.79 -18.86 -23.25
CA ARG A 28 -3.37 -18.23 -22.04
C ARG A 28 -2.29 -17.66 -21.11
N VAL A 29 -1.14 -18.34 -20.96
CA VAL A 29 0.00 -17.81 -20.23
C VAL A 29 0.51 -16.52 -20.84
N LEU A 30 0.70 -16.48 -22.17
CA LEU A 30 1.09 -15.25 -22.87
C LEU A 30 0.09 -14.12 -22.71
N TYR A 31 -1.22 -14.42 -22.77
CA TYR A 31 -2.27 -13.44 -22.53
C TYR A 31 -2.19 -12.82 -21.13
N HIS A 32 -1.94 -13.64 -20.10
CA HIS A 32 -1.82 -13.16 -18.73
C HIS A 32 -0.54 -12.33 -18.51
N ILE A 33 0.55 -12.67 -19.18
CA ILE A 33 1.82 -11.93 -19.06
C ILE A 33 1.72 -10.54 -19.69
N PHE A 34 1.10 -10.43 -20.87
CA PHE A 34 1.28 -9.26 -21.71
C PHE A 34 0.01 -8.42 -21.96
N ARG A 35 -1.19 -8.94 -21.70
CA ARG A 35 -2.46 -8.27 -22.03
C ARG A 35 -3.37 -7.98 -20.84
N ARG A 36 -3.19 -8.63 -19.72
CA ARG A 36 -3.82 -8.20 -18.47
C ARG A 36 -2.77 -7.51 -17.61
N PRO A 37 -3.04 -6.30 -17.11
CA PRO A 37 -2.21 -5.67 -16.11
C PRO A 37 -2.44 -6.42 -14.78
N ALA A 38 -1.95 -7.66 -14.69
CA ALA A 38 -1.75 -8.26 -13.40
C ALA A 38 -0.55 -7.54 -12.79
N LYS A 39 -0.61 -7.21 -11.51
CA LYS A 39 0.50 -6.73 -10.70
C LYS A 39 1.61 -7.80 -10.68
N THR A 40 2.44 -7.82 -11.71
CA THR A 40 3.52 -8.82 -11.86
C THR A 40 4.82 -8.10 -12.14
N VAL A 41 5.87 -8.55 -11.48
CA VAL A 41 7.27 -8.11 -11.66
C VAL A 41 7.66 -7.95 -13.14
N ILE A 42 7.09 -8.78 -14.01
CA ILE A 42 7.43 -8.86 -15.44
C ILE A 42 7.04 -7.60 -16.22
N LYS A 43 6.02 -6.83 -15.77
CA LYS A 43 5.50 -5.66 -16.51
C LYS A 43 6.53 -4.54 -16.63
N ASP A 44 7.34 -4.35 -15.60
CA ASP A 44 8.28 -3.23 -15.49
C ASP A 44 9.68 -3.57 -16.03
N ILE A 45 9.85 -4.79 -16.57
CA ILE A 45 11.13 -5.26 -17.10
C ILE A 45 11.11 -5.20 -18.64
N GLU A 46 12.18 -4.65 -19.22
CA GLU A 46 12.36 -4.63 -20.67
C GLU A 46 12.49 -6.06 -21.23
N LYS A 47 11.97 -6.27 -22.44
CA LYS A 47 11.84 -7.59 -23.08
C LYS A 47 13.16 -8.36 -23.24
N ARG A 48 14.22 -7.66 -23.66
CA ARG A 48 15.53 -8.27 -23.90
C ARG A 48 16.22 -8.70 -22.59
N PRO A 49 16.34 -7.83 -21.57
CA PRO A 49 16.82 -8.24 -20.25
C PRO A 49 16.00 -9.38 -19.64
N LEU A 50 14.65 -9.33 -19.72
CA LEU A 50 13.79 -10.39 -19.23
C LEU A 50 14.08 -11.74 -19.92
N SER A 51 14.23 -11.74 -21.26
CA SER A 51 14.56 -12.95 -21.99
C SER A 51 15.86 -13.60 -21.48
N LYS A 52 16.93 -12.81 -21.33
CA LYS A 52 18.21 -13.28 -20.82
C LYS A 52 18.16 -13.77 -19.39
N LEU A 53 17.47 -13.04 -18.51
CA LEU A 53 17.31 -13.45 -17.10
C LEU A 53 16.54 -14.76 -16.93
N LEU A 54 15.60 -15.06 -17.82
CA LEU A 54 14.89 -16.34 -17.82
C LEU A 54 15.66 -17.47 -18.51
N GLY A 55 16.89 -17.20 -18.98
CA GLY A 55 17.69 -18.18 -19.73
C GLY A 55 17.16 -18.45 -21.13
N PHE A 56 16.47 -17.47 -21.73
CA PHE A 56 15.96 -17.52 -23.10
C PHE A 56 16.90 -16.79 -24.04
N GLY A 57 16.78 -17.10 -25.34
CA GLY A 57 17.40 -16.26 -26.37
C GLY A 57 16.85 -14.82 -26.35
N GLU A 58 17.70 -13.83 -26.66
CA GLU A 58 17.46 -12.40 -26.49
C GLU A 58 16.11 -11.89 -27.07
N LEU A 59 15.70 -12.43 -28.21
CA LEU A 59 14.47 -12.01 -28.89
C LEU A 59 13.27 -12.91 -28.58
N THR A 60 13.40 -13.87 -27.67
CA THR A 60 12.35 -14.88 -27.42
C THR A 60 11.05 -14.27 -26.91
N ILE A 61 11.12 -13.35 -25.94
CA ILE A 61 9.93 -12.66 -25.42
C ILE A 61 9.30 -11.78 -26.50
N THR A 62 10.09 -11.10 -27.32
CA THR A 62 9.58 -10.29 -28.42
C THR A 62 8.79 -11.14 -29.42
N ARG A 63 9.32 -12.30 -29.82
CA ARG A 63 8.62 -13.24 -30.73
C ARG A 63 7.29 -13.74 -30.14
N TYR A 64 7.23 -13.96 -28.82
CA TYR A 64 5.99 -14.36 -28.16
C TYR A 64 4.94 -13.25 -28.16
N LEU A 65 5.37 -11.99 -28.04
CA LEU A 65 4.49 -10.82 -28.19
C LEU A 65 3.96 -10.67 -29.61
N ASP A 66 4.78 -11.03 -30.61
CA ASP A 66 4.41 -11.03 -32.04
C ASP A 66 3.55 -12.25 -32.41
N GLY A 67 3.18 -13.09 -31.44
CA GLY A 67 2.22 -14.19 -31.62
C GLY A 67 2.82 -15.58 -31.72
N GLN A 68 4.14 -15.74 -31.67
CA GLN A 68 4.77 -17.06 -31.66
C GLN A 68 4.43 -17.81 -30.37
N LEU A 69 4.08 -19.09 -30.48
CA LEU A 69 3.73 -19.91 -29.33
C LEU A 69 5.00 -20.40 -28.61
N PRO A 70 5.14 -20.23 -27.27
CA PRO A 70 6.27 -20.76 -26.53
C PRO A 70 6.33 -22.28 -26.57
N SER A 71 7.53 -22.84 -26.47
CA SER A 71 7.70 -24.27 -26.19
C SER A 71 7.09 -24.63 -24.83
N VAL A 72 6.83 -25.92 -24.60
CA VAL A 72 6.34 -26.41 -23.29
C VAL A 72 7.30 -25.98 -22.17
N LYS A 73 8.60 -26.17 -22.36
CA LYS A 73 9.65 -25.79 -21.42
C LYS A 73 9.56 -24.30 -21.04
N TYR A 74 9.51 -23.44 -22.03
CA TYR A 74 9.49 -21.97 -21.77
C TYR A 74 8.14 -21.49 -21.23
N SER A 75 7.04 -22.14 -21.62
CA SER A 75 5.74 -21.88 -21.01
C SER A 75 5.69 -22.21 -19.54
N ASN A 76 6.32 -23.29 -19.12
CA ASN A 76 6.40 -23.69 -17.72
C ASN A 76 7.26 -22.72 -16.90
N ILE A 77 8.39 -22.26 -17.44
CA ILE A 77 9.23 -21.25 -16.80
C ILE A 77 8.42 -19.94 -16.61
N LEU A 78 7.79 -19.45 -17.68
CA LEU A 78 6.96 -18.24 -17.62
C LEU A 78 5.81 -18.38 -16.61
N PHE A 79 5.18 -19.54 -16.57
CA PHE A 79 4.10 -19.82 -15.62
C PHE A 79 4.56 -19.85 -14.17
N GLN A 80 5.75 -20.39 -13.91
CA GLN A 80 6.35 -20.41 -12.57
C GLN A 80 6.70 -19.00 -12.10
N VAL A 81 7.44 -18.22 -12.89
CA VAL A 81 7.87 -16.87 -12.50
C VAL A 81 6.74 -15.86 -12.39
N LEU A 82 5.57 -16.14 -13.01
CA LEU A 82 4.36 -15.32 -12.86
C LEU A 82 3.64 -15.53 -11.52
N ARG A 83 3.86 -16.66 -10.90
CA ARG A 83 3.14 -17.07 -9.67
C ARG A 83 4.00 -17.06 -8.43
N ASP A 84 5.31 -17.09 -8.60
CA ASP A 84 6.26 -17.25 -7.52
C ASP A 84 7.47 -16.32 -7.71
N GLU A 85 7.51 -15.25 -6.92
CA GLU A 85 8.59 -14.27 -6.92
C GLU A 85 9.92 -14.89 -6.50
N GLN A 86 9.91 -15.93 -5.65
CA GLN A 86 11.13 -16.64 -5.27
C GLN A 86 11.75 -17.35 -6.49
N LYS A 87 10.88 -17.89 -7.36
CA LYS A 87 11.35 -18.45 -8.65
C LYS A 87 11.98 -17.34 -9.53
N MET A 88 11.35 -16.17 -9.60
CA MET A 88 11.94 -15.06 -10.35
C MET A 88 13.29 -14.63 -9.76
N LYS A 89 13.44 -14.54 -8.43
CA LYS A 89 14.72 -14.24 -7.78
C LYS A 89 15.79 -15.27 -8.15
N GLN A 90 15.46 -16.56 -8.11
CA GLN A 90 16.40 -17.63 -8.50
C GLN A 90 16.91 -17.49 -9.94
N TYR A 91 16.02 -17.14 -10.89
CA TYR A 91 16.41 -16.89 -12.28
C TYR A 91 17.30 -15.66 -12.42
N VAL A 92 16.98 -14.58 -11.69
CA VAL A 92 17.78 -13.35 -11.67
C VAL A 92 19.19 -13.62 -11.13
N GLU A 93 19.32 -14.35 -10.04
CA GLU A 93 20.60 -14.71 -9.42
C GLU A 93 21.43 -15.59 -10.35
N SER A 94 20.80 -16.62 -10.95
CA SER A 94 21.48 -17.57 -11.84
C SER A 94 22.01 -16.94 -13.13
N ASN A 95 21.28 -15.96 -13.67
CA ASN A 95 21.55 -15.37 -15.01
C ASN A 95 21.95 -13.87 -14.94
N SER A 96 22.27 -13.34 -13.78
CA SER A 96 22.63 -11.92 -13.60
C SER A 96 23.83 -11.47 -14.45
N LYS A 97 24.74 -12.38 -14.77
CA LYS A 97 25.93 -12.11 -15.60
C LYS A 97 25.60 -11.85 -17.08
N GLU A 98 24.42 -12.29 -17.53
CA GLU A 98 23.95 -12.18 -18.93
C GLU A 98 23.33 -10.80 -19.26
N VAL A 99 23.15 -9.94 -18.24
CA VAL A 99 22.52 -8.64 -18.39
C VAL A 99 23.30 -7.55 -17.65
N SER A 100 23.03 -6.29 -17.98
CA SER A 100 23.68 -5.16 -17.29
C SER A 100 23.29 -5.09 -15.82
N VAL A 101 24.19 -4.58 -14.98
CA VAL A 101 23.94 -4.35 -13.55
C VAL A 101 22.69 -3.47 -13.34
N VAL A 102 22.49 -2.47 -14.21
CA VAL A 102 21.30 -1.60 -14.18
C VAL A 102 20.01 -2.40 -14.37
N ALA A 103 20.00 -3.31 -15.36
CA ALA A 103 18.83 -4.17 -15.61
C ALA A 103 18.57 -5.13 -14.44
N VAL A 104 19.60 -5.74 -13.86
CA VAL A 104 19.49 -6.59 -12.67
C VAL A 104 18.88 -5.82 -11.50
N ASN A 105 19.39 -4.60 -11.21
CA ASN A 105 18.89 -3.78 -10.13
C ASN A 105 17.43 -3.35 -10.35
N LYS A 106 17.05 -3.01 -11.60
CA LYS A 106 15.67 -2.70 -11.95
C LYS A 106 14.73 -3.88 -11.68
N VAL A 107 15.15 -5.10 -12.02
CA VAL A 107 14.37 -6.31 -11.76
C VAL A 107 14.26 -6.62 -10.27
N LYS A 108 15.35 -6.50 -9.51
CA LYS A 108 15.33 -6.68 -8.05
C LYS A 108 14.36 -5.70 -7.38
N ARG A 109 14.41 -4.42 -7.76
CA ARG A 109 13.45 -3.41 -7.28
C ARG A 109 12.00 -3.77 -7.62
N ALA A 110 11.72 -4.24 -8.83
CA ALA A 110 10.39 -4.66 -9.23
C ALA A 110 9.89 -5.87 -8.43
N ILE A 111 10.76 -6.82 -8.08
CA ILE A 111 10.43 -7.96 -7.21
C ILE A 111 10.12 -7.47 -5.79
N GLU A 112 10.99 -6.65 -5.22
CA GLU A 112 10.81 -6.07 -3.88
C GLU A 112 9.50 -5.27 -3.79
N LYS A 113 9.18 -4.46 -4.81
CA LYS A 113 7.93 -3.72 -4.91
C LYS A 113 6.73 -4.67 -4.91
N CYS A 114 6.77 -5.75 -5.69
CA CYS A 114 5.68 -6.73 -5.77
C CYS A 114 5.49 -7.49 -4.44
N GLU A 115 6.58 -7.88 -3.77
CA GLU A 115 6.54 -8.52 -2.45
C GLU A 115 5.97 -7.56 -1.38
N THR A 116 6.34 -6.29 -1.45
CA THR A 116 5.85 -5.27 -0.51
C THR A 116 4.38 -4.95 -0.78
N GLU A 117 3.96 -4.80 -2.04
CA GLU A 117 2.55 -4.64 -2.37
C GLU A 117 1.69 -5.81 -1.88
N LYS A 118 2.21 -7.03 -1.89
CA LYS A 118 1.52 -8.21 -1.32
C LYS A 118 1.51 -8.19 0.21
N LYS A 119 2.61 -7.76 0.82
CA LYS A 119 2.76 -7.67 2.27
C LYS A 119 1.92 -6.53 2.85
N TYR A 120 1.76 -5.44 2.09
CA TYR A 120 1.04 -4.23 2.48
C TYR A 120 -0.17 -4.00 1.56
N ASN A 121 -1.09 -4.97 1.55
CA ASN A 121 -2.36 -4.85 0.81
C ASN A 121 -3.32 -3.78 1.35
N ASN A 122 -2.94 -3.12 2.41
CA ASN A 122 -3.69 -2.20 3.22
C ASN A 122 -3.16 -0.78 2.95
N SER A 123 -4.03 0.15 2.59
CA SER A 123 -3.65 1.53 2.26
C SER A 123 -3.03 2.25 3.46
N ALA A 124 -3.56 2.01 4.67
CA ALA A 124 -3.02 2.57 5.92
C ALA A 124 -1.56 2.11 6.16
N GLU A 125 -1.23 0.85 5.84
CA GLU A 125 0.14 0.33 6.02
C GLU A 125 1.15 0.96 5.06
N LYS A 126 0.77 1.23 3.81
CA LYS A 126 1.64 1.92 2.84
C LYS A 126 1.97 3.34 3.29
N ILE A 127 0.93 4.08 3.69
CA ILE A 127 1.07 5.44 4.20
C ILE A 127 1.88 5.44 5.50
N ALA A 128 1.65 4.47 6.41
CA ALA A 128 2.43 4.31 7.63
C ALA A 128 3.93 4.13 7.35
N LEU A 129 4.29 3.29 6.37
CA LEU A 129 5.69 3.12 5.97
C LEU A 129 6.31 4.42 5.47
N TYR A 130 5.58 5.18 4.66
CA TYR A 130 6.04 6.47 4.16
C TYR A 130 6.29 7.46 5.31
N ILE A 131 5.34 7.56 6.26
CA ILE A 131 5.47 8.39 7.46
C ILE A 131 6.70 7.99 8.29
N ILE A 132 6.89 6.69 8.57
CA ILE A 132 8.03 6.17 9.32
C ILE A 132 9.36 6.46 8.61
N SER A 133 9.38 6.39 7.28
CA SER A 133 10.60 6.64 6.48
C SER A 133 10.96 8.13 6.35
N SER A 134 10.13 9.04 6.83
CA SER A 134 10.34 10.50 6.70
C SER A 134 11.61 11.02 7.37
N GLY A 135 12.19 10.24 8.28
CA GLY A 135 13.36 10.64 9.09
C GLY A 135 13.01 11.41 10.36
N ARG A 136 11.72 11.53 10.71
CA ARG A 136 11.25 12.05 11.99
C ARG A 136 11.13 10.93 13.01
N GLU A 137 11.19 11.27 14.29
CA GLU A 137 10.95 10.32 15.38
C GLU A 137 9.46 9.96 15.46
N ILE A 138 9.08 8.85 14.86
CA ILE A 138 7.69 8.38 14.80
C ILE A 138 7.48 7.25 15.80
N THR A 139 6.69 7.49 16.84
CA THR A 139 6.19 6.45 17.77
C THR A 139 4.89 5.87 17.24
N ASN A 140 4.48 4.68 17.73
CA ASN A 140 3.22 4.07 17.32
C ASN A 140 2.02 4.98 17.64
N LEU A 141 2.01 5.66 18.81
CA LEU A 141 0.94 6.59 19.15
C LEU A 141 0.86 7.76 18.15
N LEU A 142 1.99 8.39 17.81
CA LEU A 142 2.04 9.50 16.86
C LEU A 142 1.58 9.04 15.45
N LEU A 143 2.05 7.88 15.03
CA LEU A 143 1.67 7.28 13.75
C LEU A 143 0.16 7.14 13.59
N GLN A 144 -0.55 6.63 14.60
CA GLN A 144 -2.00 6.47 14.56
C GLN A 144 -2.72 7.82 14.38
N LYS A 145 -2.25 8.88 15.03
CA LYS A 145 -2.85 10.21 14.92
C LYS A 145 -2.60 10.83 13.55
N ILE A 146 -1.40 10.69 13.02
CA ILE A 146 -1.08 11.17 11.67
C ILE A 146 -1.92 10.41 10.63
N LEU A 147 -2.04 9.09 10.72
CA LEU A 147 -2.89 8.31 9.81
C LEU A 147 -4.35 8.74 9.84
N TYR A 148 -4.89 9.04 11.02
CA TYR A 148 -6.25 9.55 11.15
C TYR A 148 -6.42 10.90 10.42
N TYR A 149 -5.48 11.83 10.59
CA TYR A 149 -5.53 13.09 9.85
C TYR A 149 -5.27 12.90 8.34
N VAL A 150 -4.40 11.97 7.91
CA VAL A 150 -4.26 11.65 6.49
C VAL A 150 -5.58 11.12 5.92
N LYS A 151 -6.28 10.23 6.65
CA LYS A 151 -7.61 9.73 6.25
C LYS A 151 -8.59 10.87 6.00
N ALA A 152 -8.70 11.80 6.94
CA ALA A 152 -9.66 12.88 6.88
C ALA A 152 -9.28 13.99 5.86
N ILE A 153 -8.00 14.38 5.84
CA ILE A 153 -7.52 15.46 4.98
C ILE A 153 -7.45 15.02 3.51
N SER A 154 -7.14 13.75 3.22
CA SER A 154 -7.18 13.27 1.84
C SER A 154 -8.56 13.39 1.21
N GLU A 155 -9.62 13.14 1.95
CA GLU A 155 -10.98 13.32 1.46
C GLU A 155 -11.30 14.80 1.15
N ILE A 156 -10.76 15.73 1.93
CA ILE A 156 -10.89 17.16 1.67
C ILE A 156 -10.15 17.55 0.37
N PHE A 157 -8.95 17.02 0.14
CA PHE A 157 -8.13 17.36 -1.03
C PHE A 157 -8.64 16.72 -2.32
N GLU A 158 -8.95 15.43 -2.28
CA GLU A 158 -9.17 14.57 -3.45
C GLU A 158 -10.63 14.13 -3.63
N GLY A 159 -11.50 14.36 -2.64
CA GLY A 159 -12.89 13.93 -2.64
C GLY A 159 -13.10 12.48 -2.22
N GLU A 160 -12.01 11.76 -1.93
CA GLU A 160 -12.02 10.39 -1.41
C GLU A 160 -10.89 10.17 -0.41
N SER A 161 -11.11 9.27 0.54
CA SER A 161 -10.06 8.92 1.51
C SER A 161 -9.03 7.98 0.92
N PHE A 162 -7.74 8.26 1.14
CA PHE A 162 -6.66 7.34 0.79
C PHE A 162 -6.59 6.11 1.69
N ILE A 163 -7.15 6.19 2.91
CA ILE A 163 -7.16 5.09 3.88
C ILE A 163 -8.58 4.51 3.96
N LEU A 164 -8.77 3.34 3.35
CA LEU A 164 -10.06 2.67 3.28
C LEU A 164 -10.36 1.80 4.51
N GLU A 165 -9.33 1.50 5.30
CA GLU A 165 -9.48 0.69 6.51
C GLU A 165 -10.25 1.44 7.58
N PRO A 166 -11.10 0.73 8.35
CA PRO A 166 -11.85 1.33 9.44
C PRO A 166 -10.91 1.80 10.55
N CYS A 167 -11.27 2.93 11.15
CA CYS A 167 -10.62 3.48 12.31
C CYS A 167 -11.43 3.16 13.57
N GLU A 168 -10.76 2.75 14.65
CA GLU A 168 -11.39 2.45 15.94
C GLU A 168 -11.12 3.56 16.97
N ALA A 169 -12.11 3.87 17.81
CA ALA A 169 -12.02 4.87 18.87
C ALA A 169 -11.47 4.25 20.17
N TRP A 170 -10.15 4.09 20.25
CA TRP A 170 -9.50 3.56 21.44
C TRP A 170 -9.34 4.63 22.53
N LYS A 171 -8.94 4.20 23.76
CA LYS A 171 -8.69 5.07 24.91
C LYS A 171 -7.73 6.23 24.59
N PHE A 172 -6.71 6.01 23.79
CA PHE A 172 -5.72 7.03 23.39
C PHE A 172 -6.01 7.64 22.01
N GLY A 173 -7.29 7.75 21.62
CA GLY A 173 -7.74 8.35 20.38
C GLY A 173 -7.87 7.35 19.22
N PRO A 174 -8.05 7.84 17.99
CA PRO A 174 -8.23 7.03 16.79
C PRO A 174 -7.06 6.08 16.52
N VAL A 175 -7.37 4.82 16.12
CA VAL A 175 -6.38 3.77 15.85
C VAL A 175 -6.81 2.93 14.64
N PHE A 176 -5.85 2.58 13.80
CA PHE A 176 -5.94 1.56 12.75
C PHE A 176 -5.34 0.25 13.28
N PRO A 177 -6.16 -0.75 13.67
CA PRO A 177 -5.69 -1.92 14.41
C PRO A 177 -4.60 -2.71 13.70
N SER A 178 -4.68 -2.87 12.37
CA SER A 178 -3.68 -3.60 11.59
C SER A 178 -2.31 -2.94 11.68
N VAL A 179 -2.24 -1.62 11.58
CA VAL A 179 -1.00 -0.83 11.68
C VAL A 179 -0.49 -0.84 13.13
N TYR A 180 -1.40 -0.68 14.11
CA TYR A 180 -1.03 -0.69 15.52
C TYR A 180 -0.37 -2.01 15.94
N GLU A 181 -0.99 -3.15 15.61
CA GLU A 181 -0.46 -4.47 15.96
C GLU A 181 0.89 -4.75 15.30
N LYS A 182 1.10 -4.27 14.08
CA LYS A 182 2.35 -4.42 13.35
C LYS A 182 3.54 -3.75 14.02
N TYR A 183 3.30 -2.59 14.65
CA TYR A 183 4.35 -1.81 15.32
C TYR A 183 4.24 -1.83 16.86
N ARG A 184 3.42 -2.72 17.41
CA ARG A 184 3.16 -2.82 18.85
C ARG A 184 4.42 -3.11 19.67
N GLU A 185 5.34 -3.88 19.13
CA GLU A 185 6.59 -4.25 19.79
C GLU A 185 7.49 -3.06 20.13
N PHE A 186 7.39 -1.95 19.38
CA PHE A 186 8.15 -0.73 19.64
C PHE A 186 7.64 0.04 20.88
N GLY A 187 6.43 -0.24 21.36
CA GLY A 187 5.84 0.38 22.55
C GLY A 187 5.81 1.91 22.43
N LYS A 188 6.54 2.58 23.33
CA LYS A 188 6.69 4.05 23.34
C LYS A 188 7.91 4.54 22.56
N GLN A 189 8.72 3.62 22.05
CA GLN A 189 9.95 3.96 21.35
C GLN A 189 9.66 4.35 19.89
N GLU A 190 10.64 5.00 19.27
CA GLU A 190 10.65 5.28 17.83
C GLU A 190 10.62 3.98 17.02
N ILE A 191 9.76 3.95 15.99
CA ILE A 191 9.71 2.84 15.05
C ILE A 191 10.89 2.98 14.07
N LYS A 192 11.80 2.00 14.13
CA LYS A 192 12.97 1.96 13.24
C LYS A 192 12.83 0.81 12.25
N LEU A 193 12.79 1.16 10.97
CA LEU A 193 12.74 0.19 9.89
C LEU A 193 13.98 0.31 9.02
N ASN A 194 14.55 -0.82 8.65
CA ASN A 194 15.69 -0.88 7.74
C ASN A 194 15.19 -1.04 6.28
N LEU A 195 14.53 0.01 5.78
CA LEU A 195 13.99 0.04 4.40
C LEU A 195 14.53 1.26 3.65
N SER A 196 14.73 1.11 2.33
CA SER A 196 15.15 2.22 1.47
C SER A 196 14.02 3.24 1.32
N LYS A 197 14.33 4.54 1.53
CA LYS A 197 13.35 5.63 1.34
C LYS A 197 12.83 5.70 -0.10
N ASP A 198 13.71 5.53 -1.08
CA ASP A 198 13.34 5.57 -2.49
C ASP A 198 12.30 4.50 -2.82
N TYR A 199 12.52 3.30 -2.28
CA TYR A 199 11.62 2.18 -2.44
C TYR A 199 10.23 2.44 -1.85
N ILE A 200 10.17 2.97 -0.61
CA ILE A 200 8.90 3.28 0.06
C ILE A 200 8.15 4.38 -0.72
N SER A 201 8.88 5.39 -1.20
CA SER A 201 8.30 6.47 -2.01
C SER A 201 7.65 5.97 -3.29
N GLU A 202 8.14 4.89 -3.90
CA GLU A 202 7.55 4.28 -5.09
C GLU A 202 6.21 3.54 -4.82
N LEU A 203 5.86 3.29 -3.55
CA LEU A 203 4.61 2.62 -3.18
C LEU A 203 3.39 3.54 -3.20
N LEU A 204 3.61 4.85 -3.11
CA LEU A 204 2.57 5.88 -3.05
C LEU A 204 2.49 6.65 -4.37
N SER A 205 1.28 7.11 -4.71
CA SER A 205 1.08 8.09 -5.78
C SER A 205 1.62 9.47 -5.36
N GLU A 206 1.74 10.40 -6.30
CA GLU A 206 2.19 11.77 -5.98
C GLU A 206 1.16 12.52 -5.13
N GLU A 207 -0.13 12.24 -5.33
CA GLU A 207 -1.24 12.78 -4.54
C GLU A 207 -1.16 12.26 -3.10
N GLU A 208 -0.97 10.94 -2.90
CA GLU A 208 -0.81 10.34 -1.57
C GLU A 208 0.40 10.93 -0.83
N LYS A 209 1.52 11.13 -1.51
CA LYS A 209 2.71 11.78 -0.93
C LYS A 209 2.42 13.23 -0.53
N THR A 210 1.84 14.00 -1.46
CA THR A 210 1.56 15.43 -1.27
C THR A 210 0.67 15.66 -0.05
N VAL A 211 -0.42 14.91 0.07
CA VAL A 211 -1.33 15.04 1.22
C VAL A 211 -0.69 14.52 2.50
N THR A 212 0.04 13.39 2.45
CA THR A 212 0.74 12.87 3.63
C THR A 212 1.80 13.85 4.13
N ASP A 213 2.59 14.44 3.24
CA ASP A 213 3.58 15.46 3.59
C ASP A 213 2.93 16.72 4.13
N PHE A 214 1.79 17.15 3.58
CA PHE A 214 1.01 18.25 4.12
C PHE A 214 0.59 17.96 5.57
N VAL A 215 0.02 16.80 5.86
CA VAL A 215 -0.39 16.41 7.22
C VAL A 215 0.82 16.31 8.15
N MET A 216 1.93 15.77 7.68
CA MET A 216 3.19 15.69 8.45
C MET A 216 3.73 17.08 8.80
N ASN A 217 3.57 18.08 7.90
CA ASN A 217 4.08 19.43 8.10
C ASN A 217 3.12 20.35 8.88
N THR A 218 1.87 19.93 9.07
CA THR A 218 0.84 20.70 9.79
C THR A 218 0.48 20.06 11.13
N PHE A 219 0.00 18.81 11.14
CA PHE A 219 -0.33 18.07 12.37
C PHE A 219 0.90 17.34 12.95
N GLY A 220 1.74 16.76 12.11
CA GLY A 220 2.91 15.97 12.53
C GLY A 220 4.04 16.78 13.17
N ILE A 221 3.92 18.09 13.28
CA ILE A 221 4.83 18.95 14.07
C ILE A 221 4.52 18.94 15.57
N TYR A 222 3.32 18.47 15.94
CA TYR A 222 2.91 18.35 17.34
C TYR A 222 3.27 16.97 17.89
N ASN A 223 3.47 16.91 19.21
CA ASN A 223 3.74 15.63 19.87
C ASN A 223 2.49 14.74 19.93
N ALA A 224 2.71 13.44 20.14
CA ALA A 224 1.65 12.43 20.13
C ALA A 224 0.55 12.65 21.19
N TRP A 225 0.91 13.17 22.35
CA TRP A 225 -0.04 13.43 23.44
C TRP A 225 -0.93 14.62 23.14
N PHE A 226 -0.36 15.67 22.58
CA PHE A 226 -1.14 16.81 22.12
C PHE A 226 -2.17 16.39 21.05
N LEU A 227 -1.74 15.59 20.03
CA LEU A 227 -2.67 15.11 19.02
C LEU A 227 -3.71 14.13 19.61
N LYS A 228 -3.35 13.34 20.64
CA LYS A 228 -4.32 12.53 21.40
C LYS A 228 -5.38 13.43 22.01
N ASP A 229 -5.00 14.47 22.73
CA ASP A 229 -5.94 15.39 23.38
C ASP A 229 -6.80 16.13 22.34
N LEU A 230 -6.21 16.56 21.23
CA LEU A 230 -6.93 17.17 20.10
C LEU A 230 -8.03 16.24 19.55
N THR A 231 -7.69 14.96 19.27
CA THR A 231 -8.66 13.99 18.75
C THR A 231 -9.78 13.64 19.74
N HIS A 232 -9.56 13.83 21.04
CA HIS A 232 -10.58 13.62 22.08
C HIS A 232 -11.65 14.71 22.10
N LEU A 233 -11.38 15.87 21.54
CA LEU A 233 -12.33 16.97 21.38
C LEU A 233 -13.13 16.88 20.06
N GLU A 234 -12.74 16.00 19.15
CA GLU A 234 -13.37 15.87 17.84
C GLU A 234 -14.60 14.97 17.90
N GLU A 235 -15.69 15.42 17.29
CA GLU A 235 -16.99 14.74 17.28
C GLU A 235 -16.91 13.25 16.86
N PRO A 236 -16.12 12.84 15.84
CA PRO A 236 -16.06 11.45 15.45
C PRO A 236 -15.60 10.50 16.56
N TRP A 237 -14.62 10.91 17.36
CA TRP A 237 -14.15 10.10 18.48
C TRP A 237 -15.15 10.12 19.65
N ILE A 238 -15.72 11.30 19.97
CA ILE A 238 -16.71 11.46 21.05
C ILE A 238 -17.95 10.58 20.78
N VAL A 239 -18.48 10.64 19.56
CA VAL A 239 -19.68 9.88 19.19
C VAL A 239 -19.42 8.37 19.24
N ALA A 240 -18.29 7.90 18.73
CA ALA A 240 -17.93 6.49 18.74
C ALA A 240 -17.76 5.93 20.17
N ARG A 241 -17.46 6.78 21.16
CA ARG A 241 -17.29 6.41 22.57
C ARG A 241 -18.47 6.79 23.46
N LYS A 242 -19.61 7.18 22.87
CA LYS A 242 -20.80 7.57 23.65
C LYS A 242 -21.20 6.49 24.66
N GLY A 243 -21.29 6.87 25.93
CA GLY A 243 -21.65 5.98 27.04
C GLY A 243 -20.47 5.25 27.70
N LEU A 244 -19.24 5.51 27.25
CA LEU A 244 -18.02 5.01 27.90
C LEU A 244 -17.37 6.11 28.73
N ALA A 245 -16.71 5.75 29.84
CA ALA A 245 -15.81 6.64 30.54
C ALA A 245 -14.54 6.90 29.72
N GLU A 246 -13.83 8.00 29.99
CA GLU A 246 -12.61 8.36 29.26
C GLU A 246 -11.55 7.23 29.30
N ASP A 247 -11.44 6.58 30.47
CA ASP A 247 -10.47 5.50 30.72
C ASP A 247 -10.90 4.12 30.24
N ASP A 248 -12.14 3.95 29.80
CA ASP A 248 -12.62 2.65 29.35
C ASP A 248 -11.90 2.20 28.08
N ALA A 249 -11.59 0.90 28.02
CA ALA A 249 -11.11 0.29 26.78
C ALA A 249 -12.26 0.24 25.77
N SER A 250 -11.99 0.59 24.53
CA SER A 250 -12.96 0.52 23.44
C SER A 250 -12.28 0.02 22.16
N ARG A 251 -13.07 -0.69 21.35
CA ARG A 251 -12.78 -1.03 19.97
C ARG A 251 -13.95 -0.65 19.05
N ASN A 252 -14.74 0.34 19.49
CA ASN A 252 -15.85 0.84 18.70
C ASN A 252 -15.30 1.45 17.42
N GLN A 253 -15.84 1.03 16.29
CA GLN A 253 -15.49 1.60 14.99
C GLN A 253 -16.02 3.04 14.93
N MET A 254 -15.20 3.93 14.45
CA MET A 254 -15.60 5.30 14.12
C MET A 254 -16.38 5.28 12.81
N ASP A 255 -17.50 5.99 12.76
CA ASP A 255 -18.35 6.08 11.58
C ASP A 255 -17.70 6.96 10.52
N GLU A 256 -17.53 6.43 9.32
CA GLU A 256 -16.88 7.11 8.18
C GLU A 256 -17.65 8.38 7.77
N GLU A 257 -18.98 8.33 7.79
CA GLU A 257 -19.83 9.48 7.45
C GLU A 257 -19.68 10.60 8.47
N ILE A 258 -19.56 10.26 9.76
CA ILE A 258 -19.32 11.25 10.83
C ILE A 258 -17.94 11.88 10.67
N ILE A 259 -16.90 11.10 10.36
CA ILE A 259 -15.54 11.63 10.09
C ILE A 259 -15.60 12.60 8.92
N SER A 260 -16.17 12.18 7.79
CA SER A 260 -16.29 12.99 6.57
C SER A 260 -17.03 14.30 6.82
N ASN A 261 -18.22 14.23 7.42
CA ASN A 261 -19.05 15.39 7.70
C ASN A 261 -18.38 16.38 8.66
N TYR A 262 -17.73 15.87 9.71
CA TYR A 262 -17.00 16.70 10.66
C TYR A 262 -15.87 17.47 9.98
N PHE A 263 -15.00 16.80 9.24
CA PHE A 263 -13.87 17.45 8.59
C PHE A 263 -14.29 18.32 7.41
N ALA A 264 -15.37 18.00 6.68
CA ALA A 264 -15.95 18.89 5.68
C ALA A 264 -16.44 20.21 6.31
N LYS A 265 -17.10 20.14 7.48
CA LYS A 265 -17.52 21.31 8.24
C LYS A 265 -16.31 22.12 8.74
N MET A 266 -15.29 21.48 9.29
CA MET A 266 -14.07 22.15 9.75
C MET A 266 -13.34 22.82 8.59
N ASN A 267 -13.31 22.18 7.41
CA ASN A 267 -12.72 22.77 6.21
C ASN A 267 -13.47 24.05 5.75
N GLN A 268 -14.80 24.05 5.83
CA GLN A 268 -15.58 25.26 5.51
C GLN A 268 -15.29 26.41 6.47
N MET A 269 -15.02 26.13 7.74
CA MET A 269 -14.76 27.13 8.77
C MET A 269 -13.31 27.66 8.76
N TYR A 270 -12.36 26.79 8.47
CA TYR A 270 -10.93 27.07 8.72
C TYR A 270 -10.04 26.91 7.48
N ASP A 271 -10.57 26.43 6.34
CA ASP A 271 -9.78 26.12 5.14
C ASP A 271 -8.61 25.15 5.41
N LEU A 272 -8.95 23.92 5.81
CA LEU A 272 -7.99 22.88 6.15
C LEU A 272 -7.11 22.42 4.96
N LYS A 273 -7.29 22.99 3.77
CA LYS A 273 -6.38 22.80 2.62
C LYS A 273 -5.11 23.65 2.73
N THR A 274 -5.05 24.57 3.69
CA THR A 274 -3.91 25.45 3.90
C THR A 274 -3.27 25.22 5.27
N ALA A 275 -1.96 25.39 5.36
CA ALA A 275 -1.25 25.29 6.65
C ALA A 275 -1.76 26.32 7.67
N VAL A 276 -2.09 27.53 7.21
CA VAL A 276 -2.66 28.59 8.05
C VAL A 276 -4.03 28.18 8.59
N GLY A 277 -4.89 27.61 7.74
CA GLY A 277 -6.21 27.13 8.15
C GLY A 277 -6.13 26.02 9.20
N VAL A 278 -5.21 25.06 9.02
CA VAL A 278 -4.95 24.02 10.03
C VAL A 278 -4.45 24.63 11.34
N GLU A 279 -3.56 25.61 11.29
CA GLU A 279 -3.08 26.31 12.50
C GLU A 279 -4.23 27.04 13.22
N VAL A 280 -5.11 27.72 12.50
CA VAL A 280 -6.29 28.39 13.08
C VAL A 280 -7.24 27.38 13.71
N TYR A 281 -7.51 26.26 13.03
CA TYR A 281 -8.29 25.14 13.58
C TYR A 281 -7.69 24.63 14.89
N ILE A 282 -6.41 24.29 14.90
CA ILE A 282 -5.72 23.77 16.09
C ILE A 282 -5.74 24.79 17.22
N ASN A 283 -5.53 26.08 16.93
CA ASN A 283 -5.58 27.12 17.93
C ASN A 283 -6.99 27.38 18.49
N HIS A 284 -8.03 27.12 17.70
CA HIS A 284 -9.41 27.13 18.21
C HIS A 284 -9.62 25.98 19.18
N MET A 285 -9.27 24.75 18.78
CA MET A 285 -9.44 23.54 19.59
C MET A 285 -8.62 23.57 20.89
N LYS A 286 -7.45 24.22 20.90
CA LYS A 286 -6.65 24.43 22.10
C LYS A 286 -7.36 25.20 23.23
N LYS A 287 -8.33 26.01 22.89
CA LYS A 287 -9.09 26.79 23.90
C LYS A 287 -10.13 25.92 24.61
N GLU A 288 -10.44 24.75 24.03
CA GLU A 288 -11.36 23.75 24.56
C GLU A 288 -10.64 22.65 25.35
N MET A 289 -9.29 22.57 25.28
CA MET A 289 -8.45 21.67 26.06
C MET A 289 -8.30 22.16 27.51
#